data_eded37acb60cb269bfc2f2fb4caa0439
#
_entry.id   eded37acb60cb269bfc2f2fb4caa0439
#
_cell.length_a   1.000
_cell.length_b   1.000
_cell.length_c   1.000
_cell.angle_alpha   90.00
_cell.angle_beta   90.00
_cell.angle_gamma   90.00
#
_symmetry.space_group_name_H-M   'P 1'
#
loop_
_entity.id
_entity.type
_entity.pdbx_description
1 polymer ?
#
loop_
_entity_poly.entity_id
_entity_poly.type
_entity_poly.pdbx_seq_one_letter_code
_entity_poly.pdbx_strand_id
1 'polypeptide(L)'
;MSEVSVSSQVLSQLVGLCKRSINELDKTSSNLLRQYKELGNTWKDNKYKEFGDIVNNCCISLKKPLGEMEKAVAYLNELSAIIEEYEAIDLGSNGVSNSTSGGGETGARNASIGGLLHRAFTSLFGGNGNIHKALRGVEYRPISRASSTRTEQQIINSISGGDLTEGSCSSLAFAYAGNRAGYIVYDFRDGQSREVFSLNSSIEQIANMDGVNSVILRGTDDSICAERLMSRMEQGREYYLATGQHAAIVRLNNEGNYQYLELQSGIPADNGWQPLTLNALYNRFGCTDGQTTEYPNYLIEVESLQNNSEFLNLLGYINTNEFSQVRGANGYVR
;
A
#
# COMPACT_ATOMS: atom_id res chain seq x y z
N MET A 1 -20.00 -10.09 -19.07
CA MET A 1 -18.62 -9.74 -18.66
C MET A 1 -17.80 -9.63 -19.92
N SER A 2 -17.26 -8.46 -20.23
CA SER A 2 -16.38 -8.27 -21.39
C SER A 2 -15.02 -8.89 -21.01
N GLU A 3 -14.65 -9.96 -21.68
CA GLU A 3 -13.29 -10.50 -21.63
C GLU A 3 -12.33 -9.45 -22.23
N VAL A 4 -11.44 -8.94 -21.40
CA VAL A 4 -10.30 -8.14 -21.87
C VAL A 4 -9.17 -9.14 -22.15
N SER A 5 -9.01 -9.54 -23.41
CA SER A 5 -7.86 -10.33 -23.82
C SER A 5 -6.71 -9.39 -24.19
N VAL A 6 -5.63 -9.43 -23.42
CA VAL A 6 -4.37 -8.75 -23.75
C VAL A 6 -3.46 -9.78 -24.41
N SER A 7 -3.07 -9.54 -25.66
CA SER A 7 -2.14 -10.43 -26.39
C SER A 7 -0.68 -10.02 -26.14
N SER A 8 0.25 -10.99 -26.23
CA SER A 8 1.70 -10.77 -26.16
C SER A 8 2.17 -9.73 -27.16
N GLN A 9 1.53 -9.66 -28.34
CA GLN A 9 1.82 -8.67 -29.37
C GLN A 9 1.54 -7.23 -28.94
N VAL A 10 0.42 -6.97 -28.23
CA VAL A 10 0.08 -5.64 -27.72
C VAL A 10 1.07 -5.20 -26.64
N LEU A 11 1.49 -6.11 -25.77
CA LEU A 11 2.52 -5.84 -24.77
C LEU A 11 3.87 -5.50 -25.40
N SER A 12 4.27 -6.25 -26.42
CA SER A 12 5.50 -6.00 -27.15
C SER A 12 5.51 -4.61 -27.82
N GLN A 13 4.38 -4.18 -28.38
CA GLN A 13 4.23 -2.82 -28.95
C GLN A 13 4.37 -1.74 -27.88
N LEU A 14 3.79 -1.95 -26.70
CA LEU A 14 3.85 -1.03 -25.56
C LEU A 14 5.30 -0.92 -25.04
N VAL A 15 6.01 -2.04 -24.92
CA VAL A 15 7.45 -2.08 -24.62
C VAL A 15 8.24 -1.25 -25.60
N GLY A 16 7.97 -1.42 -26.91
CA GLY A 16 8.61 -0.66 -27.98
C GLY A 16 8.36 0.85 -27.88
N LEU A 17 7.15 1.25 -27.48
CA LEU A 17 6.79 2.65 -27.25
C LEU A 17 7.56 3.21 -26.06
N CYS A 18 7.55 2.53 -24.90
CA CYS A 18 8.27 2.96 -23.71
C CYS A 18 9.78 3.13 -23.98
N LYS A 19 10.41 2.17 -24.66
CA LYS A 19 11.84 2.25 -25.04
C LYS A 19 12.14 3.45 -25.92
N ARG A 20 11.28 3.77 -26.90
CA ARG A 20 11.44 4.97 -27.73
C ARG A 20 11.33 6.24 -26.90
N SER A 21 10.33 6.35 -26.02
CA SER A 21 10.15 7.50 -25.14
C SER A 21 11.33 7.72 -24.19
N ILE A 22 11.89 6.65 -23.63
CA ILE A 22 13.12 6.68 -22.81
C ILE A 22 14.28 7.31 -23.62
N ASN A 23 14.52 6.79 -24.82
CA ASN A 23 15.61 7.28 -25.68
C ASN A 23 15.41 8.77 -26.08
N GLU A 24 14.20 9.18 -26.34
CA GLU A 24 13.88 10.56 -26.71
C GLU A 24 14.08 11.54 -25.54
N LEU A 25 13.64 11.17 -24.34
CA LEU A 25 13.81 11.98 -23.13
C LEU A 25 15.29 12.10 -22.75
N ASP A 26 16.06 11.01 -22.83
CA ASP A 26 17.49 11.02 -22.56
C ASP A 26 18.27 11.90 -23.56
N LYS A 27 17.95 11.77 -24.86
CA LYS A 27 18.52 12.64 -25.89
C LYS A 27 18.18 14.11 -25.67
N THR A 28 16.94 14.40 -25.30
CA THR A 28 16.48 15.77 -25.03
C THR A 28 17.22 16.37 -23.83
N SER A 29 17.36 15.63 -22.75
CA SER A 29 18.13 16.04 -21.58
C SER A 29 19.60 16.30 -21.91
N SER A 30 20.22 15.38 -22.63
CA SER A 30 21.62 15.50 -23.08
C SER A 30 21.84 16.69 -24.00
N ASN A 31 20.90 16.93 -24.92
CA ASN A 31 20.95 18.04 -25.86
C ASN A 31 20.81 19.38 -25.14
N LEU A 32 19.90 19.49 -24.17
CA LEU A 32 19.70 20.68 -23.36
C LEU A 32 20.97 21.06 -22.58
N LEU A 33 21.62 20.08 -21.94
CA LEU A 33 22.90 20.29 -21.25
C LEU A 33 24.03 20.71 -22.19
N ARG A 34 24.08 20.14 -23.40
CA ARG A 34 25.08 20.53 -24.40
C ARG A 34 24.90 21.98 -24.84
N GLN A 35 23.65 22.37 -25.20
CA GLN A 35 23.35 23.74 -25.61
C GLN A 35 23.63 24.74 -24.49
N TYR A 36 23.32 24.42 -23.24
CA TYR A 36 23.69 25.24 -22.11
C TYR A 36 25.20 25.44 -22.01
N LYS A 37 25.99 24.39 -22.16
CA LYS A 37 27.47 24.49 -22.14
C LYS A 37 28.02 25.31 -23.28
N GLU A 38 27.45 25.21 -24.48
CA GLU A 38 27.83 26.02 -25.65
C GLU A 38 27.56 27.51 -25.44
N LEU A 39 26.42 27.87 -24.81
CA LEU A 39 26.11 29.25 -24.39
C LEU A 39 27.16 29.82 -23.44
N GLY A 40 27.76 29.03 -22.57
CA GLY A 40 28.81 29.45 -21.66
C GLY A 40 30.11 29.91 -22.31
N ASN A 41 30.29 29.68 -23.62
CA ASN A 41 31.44 30.18 -24.36
C ASN A 41 31.29 31.74 -24.58
N THR A 42 30.08 32.22 -24.69
CA THR A 42 29.77 33.62 -25.00
C THR A 42 29.10 34.39 -23.85
N TRP A 43 28.44 33.69 -22.96
CA TRP A 43 27.68 34.29 -21.85
C TRP A 43 28.28 33.86 -20.50
N LYS A 44 28.85 34.83 -19.72
CA LYS A 44 29.66 34.57 -18.52
C LYS A 44 29.24 35.32 -17.27
N ASP A 45 28.08 35.95 -17.28
CA ASP A 45 27.58 36.72 -16.11
C ASP A 45 26.83 35.85 -15.08
N ASN A 46 26.33 36.51 -14.03
CA ASN A 46 25.56 35.81 -12.99
C ASN A 46 24.25 35.20 -13.51
N LYS A 47 23.65 35.78 -14.54
CA LYS A 47 22.43 35.28 -15.17
C LYS A 47 22.64 33.93 -15.85
N TYR A 48 23.83 33.68 -16.41
CA TYR A 48 24.21 32.38 -16.94
C TYR A 48 24.20 31.30 -15.85
N LYS A 49 24.66 31.61 -14.63
CA LYS A 49 24.63 30.67 -13.51
C LYS A 49 23.21 30.35 -13.07
N GLU A 50 22.38 31.40 -12.88
CA GLU A 50 20.95 31.23 -12.54
C GLU A 50 20.21 30.39 -13.58
N PHE A 51 20.51 30.61 -14.86
CA PHE A 51 19.96 29.81 -15.97
C PHE A 51 20.46 28.35 -15.91
N GLY A 52 21.69 28.12 -15.47
CA GLY A 52 22.25 26.78 -15.24
C GLY A 52 21.49 25.97 -14.21
N ASP A 53 21.06 26.60 -13.13
CA ASP A 53 20.25 25.93 -12.12
C ASP A 53 18.88 25.53 -12.67
N ILE A 54 18.27 26.37 -13.50
CA ILE A 54 17.00 26.05 -14.17
C ILE A 54 17.19 24.87 -15.13
N VAL A 55 18.23 24.90 -15.97
CA VAL A 55 18.55 23.80 -16.91
C VAL A 55 18.81 22.51 -16.18
N ASN A 56 19.57 22.56 -15.08
CA ASN A 56 19.86 21.36 -14.27
C ASN A 56 18.58 20.78 -13.65
N ASN A 57 17.71 21.61 -13.10
CA ASN A 57 16.42 21.20 -12.54
C ASN A 57 15.50 20.61 -13.62
N CYS A 58 15.48 21.17 -14.83
CA CYS A 58 14.77 20.57 -15.97
C CYS A 58 15.31 19.20 -16.33
N CYS A 59 16.63 19.04 -16.37
CA CYS A 59 17.25 17.75 -16.68
C CYS A 59 16.97 16.69 -15.61
N ILE A 60 16.98 17.08 -14.33
CA ILE A 60 16.59 16.20 -13.22
C ILE A 60 15.12 15.77 -13.36
N SER A 61 14.23 16.73 -13.65
CA SER A 61 12.80 16.47 -13.87
C SER A 61 12.52 15.54 -15.06
N LEU A 62 13.30 15.65 -16.16
CA LEU A 62 13.22 14.77 -17.31
C LEU A 62 13.75 13.35 -17.03
N LYS A 63 14.73 13.22 -16.11
CA LYS A 63 15.29 11.91 -15.75
C LYS A 63 14.41 11.10 -14.79
N LYS A 64 13.58 11.77 -13.99
CA LYS A 64 12.69 11.09 -13.03
C LYS A 64 11.71 10.11 -13.71
N PRO A 65 11.01 10.46 -14.80
CA PRO A 65 10.16 9.52 -15.54
C PRO A 65 10.92 8.35 -16.17
N LEU A 66 12.20 8.54 -16.55
CA LEU A 66 12.99 7.48 -17.19
C LEU A 66 13.09 6.22 -16.33
N GLY A 67 13.41 6.37 -15.06
CA GLY A 67 13.52 5.23 -14.16
C GLY A 67 12.19 4.47 -13.99
N GLU A 68 11.07 5.17 -14.01
CA GLU A 68 9.75 4.53 -13.95
C GLU A 68 9.39 3.82 -15.26
N MET A 69 9.74 4.42 -16.41
CA MET A 69 9.54 3.79 -17.72
C MET A 69 10.43 2.55 -17.91
N GLU A 70 11.66 2.56 -17.41
CA GLU A 70 12.55 1.38 -17.43
C GLU A 70 11.97 0.22 -16.61
N LYS A 71 11.41 0.52 -15.44
CA LYS A 71 10.70 -0.48 -14.63
C LYS A 71 9.47 -1.03 -15.34
N ALA A 72 8.69 -0.15 -16.00
CA ALA A 72 7.54 -0.57 -16.79
C ALA A 72 7.94 -1.48 -17.95
N VAL A 73 9.05 -1.19 -18.64
CA VAL A 73 9.58 -2.04 -19.71
C VAL A 73 9.98 -3.42 -19.19
N ALA A 74 10.69 -3.49 -18.06
CA ALA A 74 11.08 -4.76 -17.46
C ALA A 74 9.84 -5.60 -17.11
N TYR A 75 8.85 -4.98 -16.52
CA TYR A 75 7.59 -5.61 -16.13
C TYR A 75 6.77 -6.10 -17.32
N LEU A 76 6.62 -5.28 -18.38
CA LEU A 76 5.87 -5.66 -19.59
C LEU A 76 6.53 -6.84 -20.31
N ASN A 77 7.86 -6.95 -20.25
CA ASN A 77 8.58 -8.09 -20.79
C ASN A 77 8.29 -9.38 -19.98
N GLU A 78 8.28 -9.29 -18.64
CA GLU A 78 7.91 -10.43 -17.79
C GLU A 78 6.47 -10.89 -18.05
N LEU A 79 5.54 -9.94 -18.19
CA LEU A 79 4.14 -10.24 -18.49
C LEU A 79 3.98 -10.87 -19.89
N SER A 80 4.71 -10.36 -20.88
CA SER A 80 4.71 -10.93 -22.25
C SER A 80 5.17 -12.38 -22.24
N ALA A 81 6.23 -12.70 -21.49
CA ALA A 81 6.73 -14.07 -21.37
C ALA A 81 5.70 -15.01 -20.72
N ILE A 82 4.98 -14.55 -19.70
CA ILE A 82 3.93 -15.35 -19.05
C ILE A 82 2.75 -15.62 -19.99
N ILE A 83 2.36 -14.61 -20.79
CA ILE A 83 1.26 -14.77 -21.76
C ILE A 83 1.67 -15.69 -22.91
N GLU A 84 2.91 -15.58 -23.40
CA GLU A 84 3.46 -16.48 -24.42
C GLU A 84 3.48 -17.94 -23.94
N GLU A 85 3.86 -18.18 -22.69
CA GLU A 85 3.80 -19.52 -22.10
C GLU A 85 2.36 -20.04 -22.00
N TYR A 86 1.41 -19.18 -21.65
CA TYR A 86 -0.01 -19.54 -21.61
C TYR A 86 -0.59 -19.82 -23.00
N GLU A 87 -0.32 -18.97 -23.98
CA GLU A 87 -0.74 -19.15 -25.37
C GLU A 87 -0.15 -20.46 -25.97
N ALA A 88 1.08 -20.81 -25.59
CA ALA A 88 1.71 -22.08 -26.02
C ALA A 88 1.04 -23.33 -25.44
N ILE A 89 0.52 -23.24 -24.21
CA ILE A 89 -0.20 -24.35 -23.55
C ILE A 89 -1.58 -24.58 -24.20
N ASP A 90 -2.28 -23.51 -24.55
CA ASP A 90 -3.62 -23.58 -25.17
C ASP A 90 -3.57 -24.15 -26.60
N LEU A 91 -2.51 -23.85 -27.36
CA LEU A 91 -2.27 -24.41 -28.69
C LEU A 91 -1.85 -25.89 -28.66
N GLY A 92 -1.33 -26.38 -27.52
CA GLY A 92 -0.93 -27.80 -27.35
C GLY A 92 -2.06 -28.75 -26.95
N SER A 93 -3.23 -28.24 -26.53
CA SER A 93 -4.32 -29.07 -26.01
C SER A 93 -5.32 -29.60 -27.05
N ASN A 94 -5.17 -29.28 -28.33
CA ASN A 94 -6.06 -29.73 -29.42
C ASN A 94 -5.64 -31.03 -30.09
N GLY A 95 -4.95 -31.90 -29.43
CA GLY A 95 -4.63 -33.23 -29.96
C GLY A 95 -4.27 -34.22 -28.86
N VAL A 96 -5.22 -34.93 -28.34
CA VAL A 96 -5.29 -36.37 -28.08
C VAL A 96 -6.44 -36.69 -27.12
N SER A 97 -7.41 -37.41 -27.63
CA SER A 97 -8.47 -38.04 -26.85
C SER A 97 -7.97 -39.31 -26.14
N ASN A 98 -8.57 -39.59 -24.99
CA ASN A 98 -8.70 -40.86 -24.27
C ASN A 98 -7.57 -41.37 -23.38
N SER A 99 -7.75 -41.37 -22.11
CA SER A 99 -8.23 -42.46 -21.26
C SER A 99 -7.66 -42.39 -19.83
N THR A 100 -8.55 -42.58 -18.88
CA THR A 100 -8.47 -43.20 -17.56
C THR A 100 -7.59 -42.66 -16.43
N SER A 101 -8.33 -42.22 -15.39
CA SER A 101 -8.13 -42.44 -13.95
C SER A 101 -6.84 -42.00 -13.27
N GLY A 102 -6.98 -41.07 -12.31
CA GLY A 102 -6.00 -40.83 -11.27
C GLY A 102 -6.19 -39.45 -10.64
N GLY A 103 -6.77 -39.40 -9.45
CA GLY A 103 -7.11 -38.17 -8.75
C GLY A 103 -5.93 -37.32 -8.29
N GLY A 104 -6.18 -36.06 -8.15
CA GLY A 104 -5.50 -35.16 -7.21
C GLY A 104 -4.21 -34.52 -7.72
N GLU A 105 -4.33 -33.34 -8.28
CA GLU A 105 -3.28 -32.31 -8.22
C GLU A 105 -3.59 -31.01 -8.99
N THR A 106 -4.83 -30.80 -9.41
CA THR A 106 -5.20 -29.59 -10.20
C THR A 106 -5.46 -28.34 -9.35
N GLY A 107 -5.60 -28.46 -8.02
CA GLY A 107 -5.89 -27.32 -7.15
C GLY A 107 -4.68 -26.40 -6.84
N ALA A 108 -3.48 -26.96 -6.77
CA ALA A 108 -2.30 -26.20 -6.35
C ALA A 108 -1.67 -25.35 -7.46
N ARG A 109 -1.78 -25.79 -8.71
CA ARG A 109 -1.22 -25.06 -9.87
C ARG A 109 -2.08 -23.83 -10.25
N ASN A 110 -3.40 -23.93 -10.17
CA ASN A 110 -4.29 -22.80 -10.46
C ASN A 110 -4.22 -21.68 -9.39
N ALA A 111 -3.96 -22.02 -8.13
CA ALA A 111 -3.74 -21.02 -7.08
C ALA A 111 -2.42 -20.26 -7.28
N SER A 112 -1.37 -20.92 -7.79
CA SER A 112 -0.07 -20.29 -8.08
C SER A 112 -0.14 -19.33 -9.28
N ILE A 113 -0.85 -19.70 -10.35
CA ILE A 113 -1.00 -18.87 -11.56
C ILE A 113 -1.91 -17.67 -11.29
N GLY A 114 -3.02 -17.86 -10.58
CA GLY A 114 -3.89 -16.78 -10.15
C GLY A 114 -3.18 -15.77 -9.24
N GLY A 115 -2.33 -16.23 -8.33
CA GLY A 115 -1.50 -15.37 -7.48
C GLY A 115 -0.43 -14.60 -8.25
N LEU A 116 0.17 -15.20 -9.30
CA LEU A 116 1.15 -14.55 -10.16
C LEU A 116 0.51 -13.51 -11.09
N LEU A 117 -0.60 -13.86 -11.72
CA LEU A 117 -1.37 -12.92 -12.57
C LEU A 117 -1.94 -11.76 -11.76
N HIS A 118 -2.38 -12.03 -10.53
CA HIS A 118 -2.89 -10.99 -9.65
C HIS A 118 -1.78 -10.05 -9.16
N ARG A 119 -0.59 -10.57 -8.82
CA ARG A 119 0.61 -9.76 -8.54
C ARG A 119 1.03 -8.92 -9.74
N ALA A 120 0.93 -9.48 -10.92
CA ALA A 120 1.21 -8.79 -12.17
C ALA A 120 0.21 -7.65 -12.42
N PHE A 121 -1.08 -7.92 -12.24
CA PHE A 121 -2.16 -6.94 -12.46
C PHE A 121 -2.10 -5.77 -11.46
N THR A 122 -1.90 -6.03 -10.16
CA THR A 122 -1.77 -4.99 -9.14
C THR A 122 -0.51 -4.14 -9.30
N SER A 123 0.57 -4.70 -9.84
CA SER A 123 1.79 -3.94 -10.15
C SER A 123 1.62 -2.99 -11.35
N LEU A 124 0.71 -3.31 -12.30
CA LEU A 124 0.45 -2.51 -13.51
C LEU A 124 -0.52 -1.34 -13.28
N PHE A 125 -1.53 -1.55 -12.46
CA PHE A 125 -2.65 -0.63 -12.32
C PHE A 125 -2.68 0.09 -10.96
N GLY A 126 -1.89 -0.37 -9.98
CA GLY A 126 -1.67 0.33 -8.71
C GLY A 126 -0.70 1.49 -8.91
N GLY A 127 -1.21 2.71 -8.96
CA GLY A 127 -0.39 3.92 -9.02
C GLY A 127 0.62 3.97 -7.87
N ASN A 128 1.91 4.02 -8.20
CA ASN A 128 3.09 4.06 -7.33
C ASN A 128 3.62 2.71 -6.82
N GLY A 129 4.40 2.04 -7.66
CA GLY A 129 5.06 0.74 -7.44
C GLY A 129 5.95 0.52 -6.19
N ASN A 130 5.84 1.33 -5.13
CA ASN A 130 6.70 1.22 -3.96
C ASN A 130 6.20 0.19 -2.93
N ILE A 131 4.91 0.15 -2.62
CA ILE A 131 4.37 -0.80 -1.63
C ILE A 131 4.48 -2.24 -2.13
N HIS A 132 4.17 -2.51 -3.39
CA HIS A 132 4.32 -3.84 -3.99
C HIS A 132 5.78 -4.27 -4.10
N LYS A 133 6.69 -3.33 -4.35
CA LYS A 133 8.13 -3.61 -4.32
C LYS A 133 8.61 -3.93 -2.90
N ALA A 134 8.14 -3.20 -1.92
CA ALA A 134 8.48 -3.43 -0.51
C ALA A 134 7.91 -4.77 0.00
N LEU A 135 6.78 -5.22 -0.55
CA LEU A 135 6.14 -6.49 -0.22
C LEU A 135 6.75 -7.71 -0.96
N ARG A 136 7.78 -7.52 -1.80
CA ARG A 136 8.46 -8.64 -2.46
C ARG A 136 9.09 -9.57 -1.43
N GLY A 137 8.76 -10.85 -1.51
CA GLY A 137 9.26 -11.85 -0.57
C GLY A 137 8.47 -11.96 0.74
N VAL A 138 7.55 -11.03 1.00
CA VAL A 138 6.61 -11.16 2.12
C VAL A 138 5.60 -12.26 1.78
N GLU A 139 5.37 -13.17 2.72
CA GLU A 139 4.38 -14.23 2.56
C GLU A 139 3.00 -13.62 2.30
N TYR A 140 2.31 -14.12 1.30
CA TYR A 140 0.94 -13.74 0.96
C TYR A 140 -0.02 -14.83 1.36
N ARG A 141 -1.01 -14.51 2.18
CA ARG A 141 -2.10 -15.40 2.55
C ARG A 141 -3.43 -14.76 2.21
N PRO A 142 -4.19 -15.29 1.24
CA PRO A 142 -5.48 -14.73 0.86
C PRO A 142 -6.41 -14.55 2.06
N ILE A 143 -7.13 -13.44 2.09
CA ILE A 143 -8.20 -13.24 3.06
C ILE A 143 -9.44 -14.03 2.63
N SER A 144 -10.24 -14.50 3.58
CA SER A 144 -11.50 -15.20 3.33
C SER A 144 -12.68 -14.42 3.93
N ARG A 145 -13.85 -14.56 3.33
CA ARG A 145 -15.06 -14.00 3.95
C ARG A 145 -15.42 -14.77 5.22
N ALA A 146 -15.86 -14.04 6.22
CA ALA A 146 -16.42 -14.63 7.43
C ALA A 146 -17.71 -15.40 7.10
N SER A 147 -17.91 -16.54 7.72
CA SER A 147 -19.11 -17.36 7.53
C SER A 147 -20.39 -16.74 8.14
N SER A 148 -20.21 -15.79 9.05
CA SER A 148 -21.30 -15.05 9.69
C SER A 148 -20.86 -13.63 10.02
N THR A 149 -21.83 -12.73 10.18
CA THR A 149 -21.55 -11.35 10.66
C THR A 149 -20.98 -11.42 12.07
N ARG A 150 -19.85 -10.75 12.28
CA ARG A 150 -19.20 -10.61 13.59
C ARG A 150 -19.54 -9.27 14.22
N THR A 151 -19.73 -9.28 15.52
CA THR A 151 -19.86 -8.03 16.28
C THR A 151 -18.49 -7.33 16.34
N GLU A 152 -18.51 -6.02 16.58
CA GLU A 152 -17.29 -5.23 16.78
C GLU A 152 -16.39 -5.83 17.87
N GLN A 153 -17.00 -6.22 19.01
CA GLN A 153 -16.26 -6.85 20.11
C GLN A 153 -15.62 -8.19 19.72
N GLN A 154 -16.29 -9.00 18.89
CA GLN A 154 -15.71 -10.24 18.38
C GLN A 154 -14.52 -9.96 17.46
N ILE A 155 -14.59 -8.90 16.65
CA ILE A 155 -13.47 -8.47 15.81
C ILE A 155 -12.30 -8.02 16.69
N ILE A 156 -12.54 -7.12 17.65
CA ILE A 156 -11.52 -6.64 18.59
C ILE A 156 -10.85 -7.81 19.28
N ASN A 157 -11.62 -8.72 19.86
CA ASN A 157 -11.06 -9.89 20.56
C ASN A 157 -10.25 -10.82 19.65
N SER A 158 -10.53 -10.84 18.35
CA SER A 158 -9.82 -11.71 17.41
C SER A 158 -8.47 -11.17 16.95
N ILE A 159 -8.25 -9.84 16.99
CA ILE A 159 -7.05 -9.20 16.46
C ILE A 159 -6.23 -8.46 17.52
N SER A 160 -6.82 -8.06 18.66
CA SER A 160 -6.09 -7.45 19.77
C SER A 160 -5.29 -8.48 20.55
N GLY A 161 -4.40 -8.06 21.40
CA GLY A 161 -3.77 -8.99 22.30
C GLY A 161 -2.31 -8.75 22.62
N GLY A 162 -1.94 -7.48 22.70
CA GLY A 162 -0.65 -7.14 23.23
C GLY A 162 0.48 -7.62 22.33
N ASP A 163 0.42 -7.18 21.11
CA ASP A 163 1.53 -7.32 20.24
C ASP A 163 2.72 -6.57 20.82
N LEU A 164 3.75 -7.29 21.18
CA LEU A 164 5.02 -6.73 21.64
C LEU A 164 5.86 -6.20 20.50
N THR A 165 5.44 -6.44 19.27
CA THR A 165 6.20 -6.02 18.12
C THR A 165 5.95 -4.54 17.85
N GLU A 166 7.00 -3.74 17.91
CA GLU A 166 6.94 -2.34 17.50
C GLU A 166 6.53 -2.23 16.03
N GLY A 167 5.70 -1.23 15.70
CA GLY A 167 5.31 -0.93 14.32
C GLY A 167 4.07 -1.66 13.78
N SER A 168 3.40 -2.51 14.54
CA SER A 168 2.18 -3.20 14.10
C SER A 168 0.90 -2.36 14.19
N CYS A 169 0.94 -1.15 14.74
CA CYS A 169 -0.24 -0.30 14.90
C CYS A 169 -1.00 -0.07 13.59
N SER A 170 -0.28 0.19 12.51
CA SER A 170 -0.87 0.44 11.20
C SER A 170 -1.47 -0.83 10.58
N SER A 171 -0.74 -1.96 10.62
CA SER A 171 -1.23 -3.23 10.09
C SER A 171 -2.44 -3.76 10.88
N LEU A 172 -2.46 -3.61 12.20
CA LEU A 172 -3.63 -3.92 13.04
C LEU A 172 -4.86 -3.08 12.69
N ALA A 173 -4.68 -1.78 12.48
CA ALA A 173 -5.76 -0.90 12.06
C ALA A 173 -6.32 -1.31 10.67
N PHE A 174 -5.46 -1.68 9.73
CA PHE A 174 -5.88 -2.20 8.43
C PHE A 174 -6.53 -3.59 8.54
N ALA A 175 -6.04 -4.47 9.41
CA ALA A 175 -6.69 -5.74 9.69
C ALA A 175 -8.11 -5.53 10.26
N TYR A 176 -8.28 -4.56 11.16
CA TYR A 176 -9.61 -4.18 11.65
C TYR A 176 -10.53 -3.74 10.50
N ALA A 177 -10.07 -2.85 9.62
CA ALA A 177 -10.85 -2.41 8.46
C ALA A 177 -11.29 -3.58 7.58
N GLY A 178 -10.41 -4.55 7.31
CA GLY A 178 -10.74 -5.76 6.57
C GLY A 178 -11.77 -6.66 7.29
N ASN A 179 -11.65 -6.78 8.60
CA ASN A 179 -12.62 -7.53 9.40
C ASN A 179 -14.00 -6.86 9.43
N ARG A 180 -14.04 -5.52 9.47
CA ARG A 180 -15.29 -4.74 9.34
C ARG A 180 -15.93 -4.88 7.96
N ALA A 181 -15.13 -5.10 6.90
CA ALA A 181 -15.62 -5.42 5.54
C ALA A 181 -16.18 -6.85 5.41
N GLY A 182 -16.20 -7.64 6.49
CA GLY A 182 -16.70 -9.01 6.52
C GLY A 182 -15.67 -10.06 6.11
N TYR A 183 -14.40 -9.74 6.11
CA TYR A 183 -13.32 -10.71 5.91
C TYR A 183 -12.73 -11.19 7.23
N ILE A 184 -12.00 -12.29 7.19
CA ILE A 184 -11.18 -12.78 8.29
C ILE A 184 -9.75 -12.37 7.99
N VAL A 185 -9.20 -11.48 8.81
CA VAL A 185 -7.83 -10.99 8.72
C VAL A 185 -7.22 -11.05 10.11
N TYR A 186 -6.16 -11.83 10.26
CA TYR A 186 -5.36 -11.89 11.48
C TYR A 186 -4.04 -11.19 11.25
N ASP A 187 -3.66 -10.26 12.12
CA ASP A 187 -2.36 -9.60 12.08
C ASP A 187 -1.48 -10.04 13.25
N PHE A 188 -0.69 -11.07 13.02
CA PHE A 188 0.24 -11.63 13.99
C PHE A 188 1.61 -11.86 13.36
N ARG A 189 1.90 -11.11 12.30
CA ARG A 189 3.17 -11.21 11.63
C ARG A 189 4.25 -10.47 12.38
N ASP A 190 5.39 -11.11 12.44
CA ASP A 190 6.65 -10.51 12.79
C ASP A 190 7.41 -10.11 11.51
N GLY A 191 8.23 -9.07 11.58
CA GLY A 191 9.16 -8.71 10.52
C GLY A 191 8.61 -7.85 9.37
N GLN A 192 8.98 -8.18 8.13
CA GLN A 192 8.87 -7.31 6.95
C GLN A 192 7.46 -6.77 6.63
N SER A 193 6.41 -7.56 6.82
CA SER A 193 5.04 -7.10 6.55
C SER A 193 4.71 -5.88 7.40
N ARG A 194 4.95 -5.97 8.71
CA ARG A 194 4.72 -4.90 9.66
C ARG A 194 5.51 -3.64 9.31
N GLU A 195 6.79 -3.79 8.99
CA GLU A 195 7.66 -2.69 8.58
C GLU A 195 7.11 -1.96 7.35
N VAL A 196 6.66 -2.70 6.34
CA VAL A 196 6.10 -2.10 5.11
C VAL A 196 4.87 -1.28 5.42
N PHE A 197 3.93 -1.80 6.21
CA PHE A 197 2.68 -1.09 6.52
C PHE A 197 2.84 0.05 7.53
N SER A 198 3.98 0.16 8.21
CA SER A 198 4.32 1.30 9.08
C SER A 198 5.01 2.45 8.35
N LEU A 199 5.48 2.25 7.10
CA LEU A 199 6.15 3.28 6.32
C LEU A 199 5.17 4.36 5.86
N ASN A 200 5.50 5.63 6.07
CA ASN A 200 4.73 6.77 5.56
C ASN A 200 4.47 6.66 4.05
N SER A 201 5.46 6.22 3.27
CA SER A 201 5.30 6.02 1.82
C SER A 201 4.25 4.96 1.46
N SER A 202 4.10 3.91 2.26
CA SER A 202 3.08 2.89 2.05
C SER A 202 1.68 3.38 2.46
N ILE A 203 1.60 4.08 3.59
CA ILE A 203 0.35 4.70 4.05
C ILE A 203 -0.12 5.74 3.04
N GLU A 204 0.77 6.58 2.51
CA GLU A 204 0.45 7.57 1.48
C GLU A 204 -0.05 6.93 0.18
N GLN A 205 0.51 5.79 -0.22
CA GLN A 205 0.01 5.06 -1.39
C GLN A 205 -1.40 4.50 -1.15
N ILE A 206 -1.66 3.92 0.02
CA ILE A 206 -3.00 3.45 0.39
C ILE A 206 -3.99 4.62 0.42
N ALA A 207 -3.59 5.75 1.00
CA ALA A 207 -4.41 6.96 1.06
C ALA A 207 -4.74 7.56 -0.33
N ASN A 208 -3.88 7.32 -1.32
CA ASN A 208 -4.05 7.81 -2.70
C ASN A 208 -4.58 6.75 -3.67
N MET A 209 -5.04 5.60 -3.22
CA MET A 209 -5.70 4.61 -4.07
C MET A 209 -6.99 5.18 -4.65
N ASP A 210 -7.31 4.79 -5.88
CA ASP A 210 -8.54 5.24 -6.53
C ASP A 210 -9.77 4.83 -5.73
N GLY A 211 -10.66 5.79 -5.47
CA GLY A 211 -11.86 5.59 -4.66
C GLY A 211 -11.65 5.55 -3.15
N VAL A 212 -10.43 5.77 -2.64
CA VAL A 212 -10.15 5.93 -1.21
C VAL A 212 -10.31 7.39 -0.81
N ASN A 213 -11.18 7.63 0.18
CA ASN A 213 -11.41 8.95 0.74
C ASN A 213 -10.38 9.23 1.84
N SER A 214 -9.48 10.16 1.59
CA SER A 214 -8.41 10.50 2.52
C SER A 214 -8.14 12.00 2.61
N VAL A 215 -7.58 12.41 3.74
CA VAL A 215 -7.00 13.75 3.94
C VAL A 215 -5.57 13.57 4.43
N ILE A 216 -4.63 14.21 3.76
CA ILE A 216 -3.22 14.21 4.12
C ILE A 216 -2.83 15.62 4.50
N LEU A 217 -2.36 15.83 5.72
CA LEU A 217 -1.80 17.10 6.18
C LEU A 217 -0.31 16.92 6.47
N ARG A 218 0.47 17.90 6.06
CA ARG A 218 1.90 17.98 6.39
C ARG A 218 2.14 19.20 7.25
N GLY A 219 2.90 19.05 8.30
CA GLY A 219 3.23 20.12 9.21
C GLY A 219 4.35 19.77 10.15
N THR A 220 4.85 20.77 10.85
CA THR A 220 5.91 20.64 11.87
C THR A 220 5.36 20.40 13.26
N ASP A 221 4.04 20.39 13.41
CA ASP A 221 3.32 20.14 14.67
C ASP A 221 2.25 19.08 14.42
N ASP A 222 2.53 17.86 14.87
CA ASP A 222 1.65 16.71 14.65
C ASP A 222 0.35 16.84 15.45
N SER A 223 0.37 17.48 16.63
CA SER A 223 -0.83 17.67 17.44
C SER A 223 -1.83 18.58 16.74
N ILE A 224 -1.37 19.70 16.16
CA ILE A 224 -2.20 20.61 15.38
C ILE A 224 -2.71 19.88 14.11
N CYS A 225 -1.87 19.11 13.43
CA CYS A 225 -2.30 18.33 12.26
C CYS A 225 -3.39 17.33 12.64
N ALA A 226 -3.21 16.58 13.74
CA ALA A 226 -4.19 15.63 14.25
C ALA A 226 -5.53 16.29 14.58
N GLU A 227 -5.53 17.43 15.31
CA GLU A 227 -6.75 18.17 15.61
C GLU A 227 -7.49 18.63 14.35
N ARG A 228 -6.76 19.12 13.35
CA ARG A 228 -7.34 19.53 12.05
C ARG A 228 -7.90 18.34 11.28
N LEU A 229 -7.27 17.16 11.34
CA LEU A 229 -7.79 15.93 10.75
C LEU A 229 -9.04 15.48 11.49
N MET A 230 -9.02 15.46 12.83
CA MET A 230 -10.15 15.09 13.65
C MET A 230 -11.37 15.99 13.40
N SER A 231 -11.18 17.29 13.19
CA SER A 231 -12.28 18.22 12.86
C SER A 231 -13.00 17.91 11.53
N ARG A 232 -12.46 17.01 10.71
CA ARG A 232 -13.08 16.56 9.45
C ARG A 232 -13.84 15.26 9.58
N MET A 233 -13.81 14.66 10.77
CA MET A 233 -14.51 13.39 11.00
C MET A 233 -16.01 13.63 11.12
N GLU A 234 -16.77 12.77 10.46
CA GLU A 234 -18.22 12.75 10.54
C GLU A 234 -18.68 11.78 11.64
N GLN A 235 -19.74 12.15 12.34
CA GLN A 235 -20.30 11.35 13.41
C GLN A 235 -20.79 9.98 12.90
N GLY A 236 -20.45 8.92 13.61
CA GLY A 236 -20.85 7.56 13.27
C GLY A 236 -19.98 6.89 12.19
N ARG A 237 -18.97 7.58 11.65
CA ARG A 237 -17.98 7.01 10.74
C ARG A 237 -16.68 6.65 11.44
N GLU A 238 -16.01 5.65 10.90
CA GLU A 238 -14.69 5.19 11.35
C GLU A 238 -13.62 5.64 10.36
N TYR A 239 -12.46 6.02 10.89
CA TYR A 239 -11.31 6.49 10.11
C TYR A 239 -10.04 5.82 10.60
N TYR A 240 -9.12 5.58 9.71
CA TYR A 240 -7.73 5.31 10.04
C TYR A 240 -7.01 6.66 10.24
N LEU A 241 -6.45 6.88 11.40
CA LEU A 241 -5.62 8.05 11.72
C LEU A 241 -4.19 7.59 11.94
N ALA A 242 -3.25 8.16 11.18
CA ALA A 242 -1.82 8.04 11.45
C ALA A 242 -1.25 9.44 11.70
N THR A 243 -0.69 9.64 12.87
CA THR A 243 -0.10 10.90 13.32
C THR A 243 0.98 10.64 14.37
N GLY A 244 1.99 11.50 14.44
CA GLY A 244 3.12 11.27 15.34
C GLY A 244 3.82 9.95 15.04
N GLN A 245 3.86 9.06 16.04
CA GLN A 245 4.51 7.75 15.97
C GLN A 245 3.52 6.58 16.05
N HIS A 246 2.22 6.84 15.87
CA HIS A 246 1.20 5.81 16.03
C HIS A 246 0.09 5.91 14.98
N ALA A 247 -0.58 4.79 14.75
CA ALA A 247 -1.77 4.72 13.92
C ALA A 247 -2.86 3.90 14.64
N ALA A 248 -4.10 4.33 14.50
CA ALA A 248 -5.25 3.64 15.06
C ALA A 248 -6.52 3.92 14.24
N ILE A 249 -7.54 3.09 14.42
CA ILE A 249 -8.88 3.45 14.00
C ILE A 249 -9.44 4.47 14.99
N VAL A 250 -10.07 5.51 14.46
CA VAL A 250 -10.66 6.59 15.25
C VAL A 250 -12.10 6.82 14.82
N ARG A 251 -12.92 7.37 15.72
CA ARG A 251 -14.29 7.78 15.41
C ARG A 251 -14.73 8.99 16.23
N LEU A 252 -15.70 9.71 15.70
CA LEU A 252 -16.55 10.61 16.47
C LEU A 252 -17.82 9.83 16.81
N ASN A 253 -18.02 9.50 18.09
CA ASN A 253 -19.17 8.70 18.52
C ASN A 253 -20.48 9.51 18.50
N ASN A 254 -21.60 8.85 18.74
CA ASN A 254 -22.92 9.49 18.71
C ASN A 254 -23.13 10.56 19.81
N GLU A 255 -22.29 10.58 20.80
CA GLU A 255 -22.28 11.57 21.89
C GLU A 255 -21.40 12.78 21.57
N GLY A 256 -20.73 12.79 20.42
CA GLY A 256 -19.80 13.86 20.03
C GLY A 256 -18.41 13.75 20.64
N ASN A 257 -18.02 12.57 21.16
CA ASN A 257 -16.71 12.35 21.72
C ASN A 257 -15.79 11.66 20.71
N TYR A 258 -14.56 12.15 20.58
CA TYR A 258 -13.51 11.49 19.83
C TYR A 258 -12.99 10.26 20.56
N GLN A 259 -12.85 9.15 19.87
CA GLN A 259 -12.34 7.89 20.38
C GLN A 259 -11.32 7.29 19.43
N TYR A 260 -10.33 6.56 19.97
CA TYR A 260 -9.44 5.69 19.19
C TYR A 260 -9.60 4.24 19.66
N LEU A 261 -9.35 3.31 18.76
CA LEU A 261 -9.42 1.88 19.04
C LEU A 261 -8.04 1.37 19.44
N GLU A 262 -7.88 1.05 20.73
CA GLU A 262 -6.68 0.37 21.22
C GLU A 262 -6.74 -1.11 20.89
N LEU A 263 -5.70 -1.63 20.22
CA LEU A 263 -5.58 -3.04 19.83
C LEU A 263 -4.26 -3.68 20.28
N GLN A 264 -3.34 -2.90 20.85
CA GLN A 264 -1.99 -3.34 21.18
C GLN A 264 -1.74 -3.47 22.67
N SER A 265 -2.73 -3.24 23.53
CA SER A 265 -2.51 -3.38 24.96
C SER A 265 -2.26 -4.84 25.35
N GLY A 266 -1.20 -5.07 26.13
CA GLY A 266 -0.94 -6.38 26.76
C GLY A 266 -1.95 -6.76 27.84
N ILE A 267 -2.78 -5.81 28.24
CA ILE A 267 -3.87 -6.02 29.20
C ILE A 267 -5.17 -6.13 28.40
N PRO A 268 -5.82 -7.30 28.38
CA PRO A 268 -7.02 -7.53 27.55
C PRO A 268 -8.13 -6.50 27.77
N ALA A 269 -8.34 -6.08 29.00
CA ALA A 269 -9.38 -5.11 29.38
C ALA A 269 -9.15 -3.70 28.81
N ASP A 270 -7.93 -3.36 28.44
CA ASP A 270 -7.57 -2.05 27.89
C ASP A 270 -7.77 -1.99 26.37
N ASN A 271 -7.96 -3.14 25.71
CA ASN A 271 -8.27 -3.15 24.28
C ASN A 271 -9.73 -2.78 24.03
N GLY A 272 -9.94 -1.92 23.04
CA GLY A 272 -11.24 -1.37 22.70
C GLY A 272 -11.20 0.15 22.54
N TRP A 273 -12.37 0.76 22.51
CA TRP A 273 -12.49 2.19 22.31
C TRP A 273 -12.07 2.99 23.55
N GLN A 274 -11.08 3.84 23.36
CA GLN A 274 -10.52 4.74 24.37
C GLN A 274 -10.76 6.20 23.97
N PRO A 275 -10.87 7.14 24.94
CA PRO A 275 -10.99 8.56 24.62
C PRO A 275 -9.77 9.08 23.86
N LEU A 276 -10.00 9.71 22.69
CA LEU A 276 -8.97 10.40 21.94
C LEU A 276 -8.90 11.86 22.39
N THR A 277 -8.09 12.09 23.40
CA THR A 277 -7.85 13.41 23.97
C THR A 277 -6.50 13.97 23.53
N LEU A 278 -6.22 15.23 23.81
CA LEU A 278 -4.91 15.83 23.60
C LEU A 278 -3.81 15.03 24.35
N ASN A 279 -4.11 14.57 25.56
CA ASN A 279 -3.20 13.72 26.33
C ASN A 279 -2.94 12.37 25.61
N ALA A 280 -3.93 11.78 24.95
CA ALA A 280 -3.74 10.58 24.15
C ALA A 280 -2.88 10.87 22.90
N LEU A 281 -3.07 12.01 22.23
CA LEU A 281 -2.22 12.44 21.12
C LEU A 281 -0.75 12.54 21.53
N TYR A 282 -0.44 13.12 22.68
CA TYR A 282 0.93 13.20 23.16
C TYR A 282 1.49 11.86 23.65
N ASN A 283 0.77 11.15 24.49
CA ASN A 283 1.34 10.00 25.21
C ASN A 283 1.18 8.68 24.44
N ARG A 284 0.11 8.51 23.66
CA ARG A 284 -0.14 7.27 22.91
C ARG A 284 0.26 7.40 21.45
N PHE A 285 -0.04 8.53 20.84
CA PHE A 285 0.33 8.78 19.45
C PHE A 285 1.73 9.37 19.29
N GLY A 286 2.34 9.85 20.35
CA GLY A 286 3.68 10.44 20.31
C GLY A 286 3.74 11.70 19.46
N CYS A 287 2.64 12.45 19.39
CA CYS A 287 2.61 13.74 18.71
C CYS A 287 3.55 14.73 19.40
N THR A 288 4.27 15.50 18.64
CA THR A 288 5.20 16.50 19.12
C THR A 288 4.84 17.88 18.58
N ASP A 289 5.19 18.90 19.36
CA ASP A 289 5.00 20.30 18.98
C ASP A 289 6.29 20.82 18.35
N GLY A 290 6.16 21.59 17.25
CA GLY A 290 7.23 22.42 16.73
C GLY A 290 8.48 21.66 16.27
N GLN A 291 8.31 20.61 15.50
CA GLN A 291 9.41 19.86 14.88
C GLN A 291 10.11 20.73 13.81
N THR A 292 11.35 20.38 13.50
CA THR A 292 12.14 21.07 12.46
C THR A 292 11.80 20.61 11.05
N THR A 293 11.11 19.49 10.89
CA THR A 293 10.74 18.88 9.60
C THR A 293 9.23 18.63 9.55
N GLU A 294 8.64 18.86 8.39
CA GLU A 294 7.24 18.50 8.16
C GLU A 294 7.08 16.98 7.99
N TYR A 295 6.17 16.42 8.76
CA TYR A 295 5.77 15.02 8.62
C TYR A 295 4.33 14.91 8.07
N PRO A 296 4.05 13.85 7.30
CA PRO A 296 2.70 13.58 6.84
C PRO A 296 1.86 12.97 7.95
N ASN A 297 0.64 13.47 8.08
CA ASN A 297 -0.40 12.96 8.95
C ASN A 297 -1.59 12.57 8.08
N TYR A 298 -2.23 11.44 8.35
CA TYR A 298 -3.22 10.82 7.47
C TYR A 298 -4.53 10.58 8.19
N LEU A 299 -5.64 10.91 7.52
CA LEU A 299 -6.99 10.47 7.91
C LEU A 299 -7.61 9.79 6.71
N ILE A 300 -7.96 8.50 6.82
CA ILE A 300 -8.53 7.71 5.72
C ILE A 300 -9.86 7.13 6.19
N GLU A 301 -10.92 7.33 5.43
CA GLU A 301 -12.23 6.77 5.74
C GLU A 301 -12.22 5.24 5.60
N VAL A 302 -12.58 4.52 6.65
CA VAL A 302 -12.56 3.05 6.69
C VAL A 302 -13.51 2.45 5.67
N GLU A 303 -14.71 3.02 5.48
CA GLU A 303 -15.68 2.54 4.49
C GLU A 303 -15.11 2.59 3.07
N SER A 304 -14.34 3.60 2.73
CA SER A 304 -13.70 3.70 1.41
C SER A 304 -12.63 2.62 1.21
N LEU A 305 -11.87 2.28 2.26
CA LEU A 305 -10.93 1.15 2.24
C LEU A 305 -11.66 -0.19 2.07
N GLN A 306 -12.78 -0.38 2.78
CA GLN A 306 -13.57 -1.61 2.71
C GLN A 306 -14.12 -1.89 1.31
N ASN A 307 -14.39 -0.85 0.54
CA ASN A 307 -14.90 -0.92 -0.83
C ASN A 307 -13.78 -0.94 -1.90
N ASN A 308 -12.50 -0.80 -1.50
CA ASN A 308 -11.37 -0.78 -2.40
C ASN A 308 -10.77 -2.18 -2.56
N SER A 309 -10.83 -2.72 -3.78
CA SER A 309 -10.35 -4.09 -4.07
C SER A 309 -8.83 -4.22 -3.97
N GLU A 310 -8.07 -3.17 -4.30
CA GLU A 310 -6.61 -3.15 -4.19
C GLU A 310 -6.19 -3.18 -2.71
N PHE A 311 -6.81 -2.35 -1.88
CA PHE A 311 -6.60 -2.40 -0.43
C PHE A 311 -6.93 -3.77 0.15
N LEU A 312 -8.10 -4.34 -0.18
CA LEU A 312 -8.49 -5.66 0.30
C LEU A 312 -7.48 -6.75 -0.09
N ASN A 313 -6.88 -6.62 -1.27
CA ASN A 313 -5.83 -7.53 -1.69
C ASN A 313 -4.55 -7.36 -0.87
N LEU A 314 -4.15 -6.13 -0.53
CA LEU A 314 -2.98 -5.88 0.32
C LEU A 314 -3.12 -6.54 1.69
N LEU A 315 -4.34 -6.72 2.20
CA LEU A 315 -4.57 -7.42 3.47
C LEU A 315 -4.05 -8.86 3.47
N GLY A 316 -3.88 -9.49 2.31
CA GLY A 316 -3.25 -10.81 2.20
C GLY A 316 -1.79 -10.83 2.64
N TYR A 317 -1.09 -9.70 2.61
CA TYR A 317 0.25 -9.56 3.16
C TYR A 317 0.28 -9.29 4.67
N ILE A 318 -0.84 -8.84 5.23
CA ILE A 318 -1.04 -8.72 6.69
C ILE A 318 -1.54 -10.04 7.27
N ASN A 319 -2.43 -10.73 6.54
CA ASN A 319 -3.13 -11.89 7.04
C ASN A 319 -2.19 -13.04 7.43
N THR A 320 -2.38 -13.57 8.64
CA THR A 320 -1.62 -14.70 9.17
C THR A 320 -2.50 -15.90 9.43
N ASN A 321 -1.88 -17.03 9.78
CA ASN A 321 -2.60 -18.17 10.33
C ASN A 321 -2.96 -17.86 11.79
N GLU A 322 -4.17 -18.21 12.21
CA GLU A 322 -4.63 -18.11 13.59
C GLU A 322 -3.66 -18.78 14.59
N PHE A 323 -3.01 -19.85 14.16
CA PHE A 323 -2.03 -20.60 14.99
C PHE A 323 -0.62 -19.99 15.01
N SER A 324 -0.34 -19.03 14.13
CA SER A 324 0.96 -18.33 14.04
C SER A 324 0.97 -17.04 14.86
N GLN A 325 0.09 -16.92 15.85
CA GLN A 325 -0.06 -15.71 16.64
C GLN A 325 1.19 -15.44 17.47
N VAL A 326 1.73 -14.22 17.37
CA VAL A 326 2.67 -13.70 18.36
C VAL A 326 1.89 -13.38 19.63
N ARG A 327 2.38 -13.88 20.75
CA ARG A 327 1.75 -13.66 22.05
C ARG A 327 2.42 -12.49 22.74
N GLY A 328 1.64 -11.67 23.38
CA GLY A 328 2.12 -10.58 24.23
C GLY A 328 2.95 -11.10 25.41
N ALA A 329 3.76 -10.22 26.03
CA ALA A 329 4.61 -10.54 27.20
C ALA A 329 3.85 -11.20 28.34
N ASN A 330 2.57 -10.92 28.48
CA ASN A 330 1.71 -11.44 29.54
C ASN A 330 1.09 -12.80 29.20
N GLY A 331 1.55 -13.49 28.14
CA GLY A 331 0.99 -14.76 27.74
C GLY A 331 -0.47 -14.67 27.26
N TYR A 332 -0.92 -13.49 26.86
CA TYR A 332 -2.26 -13.28 26.34
C TYR A 332 -2.49 -14.15 25.12
N VAL A 333 -3.48 -14.99 25.19
CA VAL A 333 -3.86 -15.94 24.14
C VAL A 333 -5.11 -15.40 23.48
N ARG A 334 -5.05 -15.23 22.18
CA ARG A 334 -6.19 -14.79 21.34
C ARG A 334 -7.08 -15.95 21.01
#